data_d869bb561fd18bf0a5bee1026d134e73
#
_entry.id   d869bb561fd18bf0a5bee1026d134e73
#
_cell.length_a   1.000
_cell.length_b   1.000
_cell.length_c   1.000
_cell.angle_alpha   90.00
_cell.angle_beta   90.00
_cell.angle_gamma   90.00
#
_symmetry.space_group_name_H-M   'P 1'
#
loop_
_entity.id
_entity.type
_entity.pdbx_description
1 polymer ?
#
loop_
_entity_poly.entity_id
_entity_poly.type
_entity_poly.pdbx_seq_one_letter_code
_entity_poly.pdbx_strand_id
1 'polypeptide(L)'
;MARRKRSESKEYKNPKTRARKRHAREKKRRRRTFGPYILIFILLSAAVFFGVRSLSHNVDRTVDRIESAIKTDDIAYMEENMDRLDVIFEVLKKSYADDSEKQDEFVRNNFKNLDIKVLNKFDIDGGMEVTLKISNVNYVNCFDKVKNLEEENQHEAYMRELSKDGAEVKSTDAKVFLKKKLFGYEIYESRDFINGILGGALDLVK
;
A
#
# COMPACT_ATOMS: atom_id res chain seq x y z
N MET A 1 -88.50 42.01 -7.80
CA MET A 1 -87.06 41.69 -7.44
C MET A 1 -86.98 40.32 -6.78
N ALA A 2 -86.52 39.29 -7.47
CA ALA A 2 -86.43 37.91 -6.95
C ALA A 2 -84.98 37.59 -6.63
N ARG A 3 -84.68 37.40 -5.33
CA ARG A 3 -83.37 37.00 -4.83
C ARG A 3 -83.20 35.48 -5.01
N ARG A 4 -82.39 35.03 -5.98
CA ARG A 4 -81.99 33.60 -6.12
C ARG A 4 -81.05 33.22 -4.96
N LYS A 5 -81.47 32.31 -4.08
CA LYS A 5 -80.66 31.65 -3.09
C LYS A 5 -79.77 30.62 -3.80
N ARG A 6 -78.47 30.82 -3.78
CA ARG A 6 -77.46 29.83 -4.22
C ARG A 6 -77.38 28.69 -3.17
N SER A 7 -77.85 27.54 -3.51
CA SER A 7 -77.66 26.35 -2.66
C SER A 7 -76.21 25.89 -2.76
N GLU A 8 -75.43 26.06 -1.72
CA GLU A 8 -74.11 25.42 -1.61
C GLU A 8 -74.31 23.94 -1.32
N SER A 9 -74.14 23.10 -2.33
CA SER A 9 -74.00 21.64 -2.14
C SER A 9 -72.75 21.33 -1.37
N LYS A 10 -72.88 21.01 -0.08
CA LYS A 10 -71.77 20.45 0.72
C LYS A 10 -71.43 19.06 0.17
N GLU A 11 -70.41 19.03 -0.71
CA GLU A 11 -69.87 17.78 -1.25
C GLU A 11 -69.33 16.93 -0.10
N TYR A 12 -70.05 15.88 0.28
CA TYR A 12 -69.67 14.91 1.30
C TYR A 12 -68.44 14.11 0.82
N LYS A 13 -67.23 14.62 1.08
CA LYS A 13 -66.00 13.96 0.68
C LYS A 13 -65.80 12.70 1.51
N ASN A 14 -65.93 11.55 0.86
CA ASN A 14 -65.80 10.20 1.42
C ASN A 14 -64.49 10.09 2.26
N PRO A 15 -64.56 9.64 3.53
CA PRO A 15 -63.39 9.56 4.43
C PRO A 15 -62.23 8.69 3.87
N LYS A 16 -62.52 7.70 3.02
CA LYS A 16 -61.52 6.87 2.34
C LYS A 16 -60.68 7.66 1.35
N THR A 17 -61.23 8.66 0.68
CA THR A 17 -60.47 9.52 -0.24
C THR A 17 -59.60 10.55 0.49
N ARG A 18 -60.00 10.98 1.69
CA ARG A 18 -59.16 11.84 2.55
C ARG A 18 -57.98 11.07 3.11
N ALA A 19 -58.15 9.84 3.56
CA ALA A 19 -57.07 8.99 4.04
C ALA A 19 -56.03 8.71 2.92
N ARG A 20 -56.46 8.32 1.72
CA ARG A 20 -55.56 8.13 0.54
C ARG A 20 -54.77 9.39 0.19
N LYS A 21 -55.39 10.58 0.22
CA LYS A 21 -54.71 11.84 -0.05
C LYS A 21 -53.68 12.20 1.05
N ARG A 22 -53.98 11.90 2.32
CA ARG A 22 -53.00 12.07 3.43
C ARG A 22 -51.78 11.16 3.28
N HIS A 23 -52.00 9.86 3.05
CA HIS A 23 -50.89 8.90 2.80
C HIS A 23 -50.07 9.26 1.56
N ALA A 24 -50.68 9.73 0.48
CA ALA A 24 -49.93 10.16 -0.70
C ALA A 24 -49.10 11.43 -0.42
N ARG A 25 -49.60 12.37 0.40
CA ARG A 25 -48.86 13.60 0.81
C ARG A 25 -47.72 13.25 1.78
N GLU A 26 -47.92 12.35 2.73
CA GLU A 26 -46.85 11.85 3.64
C GLU A 26 -45.74 11.12 2.89
N LYS A 27 -46.10 10.25 1.94
CA LYS A 27 -45.15 9.54 1.10
C LYS A 27 -44.32 10.50 0.20
N LYS A 28 -44.98 11.56 -0.31
CA LYS A 28 -44.29 12.61 -1.09
C LYS A 28 -43.41 13.50 -0.22
N ARG A 29 -43.80 13.76 1.05
CA ARG A 29 -43.02 14.53 2.01
C ARG A 29 -41.82 13.75 2.48
N ARG A 30 -41.96 12.45 2.79
CA ARG A 30 -40.82 11.54 3.12
C ARG A 30 -39.81 11.45 1.97
N ARG A 31 -40.27 11.29 0.72
CA ARG A 31 -39.36 11.30 -0.45
C ARG A 31 -38.61 12.60 -0.63
N ARG A 32 -39.20 13.74 -0.31
CA ARG A 32 -38.54 15.06 -0.39
C ARG A 32 -37.50 15.28 0.71
N THR A 33 -37.70 14.69 1.90
CA THR A 33 -36.74 14.85 3.01
C THR A 33 -35.58 13.87 2.91
N PHE A 34 -35.78 12.65 2.39
CA PHE A 34 -34.68 11.65 2.25
C PHE A 34 -33.78 11.90 1.03
N GLY A 35 -34.30 12.52 -0.03
CA GLY A 35 -33.52 12.79 -1.25
C GLY A 35 -32.19 13.55 -1.02
N PRO A 36 -32.20 14.71 -0.34
CA PRO A 36 -30.99 15.46 -0.08
C PRO A 36 -29.97 14.70 0.82
N TYR A 37 -30.44 13.93 1.81
CA TYR A 37 -29.56 13.13 2.66
C TYR A 37 -28.87 12.00 1.89
N ILE A 38 -29.57 11.32 0.98
CA ILE A 38 -28.97 10.31 0.10
C ILE A 38 -27.91 10.95 -0.80
N LEU A 39 -28.19 12.12 -1.36
CA LEU A 39 -27.25 12.84 -2.21
C LEU A 39 -26.00 13.27 -1.43
N ILE A 40 -26.17 13.80 -0.21
CA ILE A 40 -25.04 14.15 0.68
C ILE A 40 -24.22 12.91 1.01
N PHE A 41 -24.87 11.76 1.33
CA PHE A 41 -24.19 10.51 1.62
C PHE A 41 -23.37 10.01 0.42
N ILE A 42 -23.93 10.07 -0.79
CA ILE A 42 -23.22 9.71 -2.03
C ILE A 42 -22.01 10.62 -2.25
N LEU A 43 -22.16 11.93 -2.07
CA LEU A 43 -21.08 12.90 -2.24
C LEU A 43 -19.95 12.68 -1.20
N LEU A 44 -20.32 12.43 0.06
CA LEU A 44 -19.33 12.13 1.10
C LEU A 44 -18.61 10.82 0.83
N SER A 45 -19.34 9.77 0.42
CA SER A 45 -18.74 8.48 0.06
C SER A 45 -17.79 8.63 -1.14
N ALA A 46 -18.18 9.39 -2.16
CA ALA A 46 -17.33 9.70 -3.31
C ALA A 46 -16.08 10.50 -2.89
N ALA A 47 -16.22 11.51 -2.04
CA ALA A 47 -15.09 12.30 -1.55
C ALA A 47 -14.10 11.43 -0.75
N VAL A 48 -14.58 10.54 0.11
CA VAL A 48 -13.75 9.58 0.85
C VAL A 48 -13.05 8.64 -0.12
N PHE A 49 -13.79 8.06 -1.08
CA PHE A 49 -13.24 7.13 -2.08
C PHE A 49 -12.12 7.79 -2.90
N PHE A 50 -12.37 8.99 -3.44
CA PHE A 50 -11.36 9.72 -4.22
C PHE A 50 -10.19 10.18 -3.36
N GLY A 51 -10.42 10.56 -2.11
CA GLY A 51 -9.38 10.93 -1.15
C GLY A 51 -8.47 9.74 -0.85
N VAL A 52 -9.02 8.59 -0.50
CA VAL A 52 -8.26 7.35 -0.24
C VAL A 52 -7.49 6.92 -1.49
N ARG A 53 -8.14 6.95 -2.66
CA ARG A 53 -7.49 6.62 -3.92
C ARG A 53 -6.32 7.55 -4.25
N SER A 54 -6.46 8.85 -4.05
CA SER A 54 -5.38 9.82 -4.27
C SER A 54 -4.19 9.59 -3.34
N LEU A 55 -4.46 9.29 -2.07
CA LEU A 55 -3.41 8.99 -1.08
C LEU A 55 -2.72 7.66 -1.36
N SER A 56 -3.44 6.65 -1.85
CA SER A 56 -2.88 5.33 -2.17
C SER A 56 -1.99 5.34 -3.43
N HIS A 57 -2.13 6.33 -4.32
CA HIS A 57 -1.30 6.50 -5.51
C HIS A 57 -0.15 7.51 -5.30
N ASN A 58 0.31 7.70 -4.08
CA ASN A 58 1.50 8.48 -3.78
C ASN A 58 2.75 7.60 -3.88
N VAL A 59 3.63 7.90 -4.84
CA VAL A 59 4.85 7.13 -5.12
C VAL A 59 5.80 7.12 -3.92
N ASP A 60 6.05 8.29 -3.31
CA ASP A 60 6.98 8.38 -2.19
C ASP A 60 6.50 7.51 -1.01
N ARG A 61 5.21 7.59 -0.67
CA ARG A 61 4.61 6.73 0.36
C ARG A 61 4.67 5.24 -0.01
N THR A 62 4.55 4.91 -1.30
CA THR A 62 4.68 3.52 -1.77
C THR A 62 6.11 3.03 -1.54
N VAL A 63 7.10 3.85 -1.88
CA VAL A 63 8.52 3.52 -1.68
C VAL A 63 8.86 3.40 -0.20
N ASP A 64 8.40 4.32 0.65
CA ASP A 64 8.54 4.23 2.12
C ASP A 64 7.91 2.93 2.67
N ARG A 65 6.76 2.51 2.11
CA ARG A 65 6.11 1.26 2.52
C ARG A 65 6.88 0.03 2.06
N ILE A 66 7.47 0.05 0.86
CA ILE A 66 8.37 -1.01 0.37
C ILE A 66 9.57 -1.14 1.31
N GLU A 67 10.27 -0.04 1.59
CA GLU A 67 11.41 -0.03 2.50
C GLU A 67 11.05 -0.58 3.88
N SER A 68 9.91 -0.12 4.43
CA SER A 68 9.40 -0.61 5.71
C SER A 68 9.10 -2.11 5.68
N ALA A 69 8.43 -2.61 4.62
CA ALA A 69 8.10 -4.02 4.48
C ALA A 69 9.35 -4.90 4.42
N ILE A 70 10.37 -4.47 3.69
CA ILE A 70 11.67 -5.16 3.62
C ILE A 70 12.35 -5.19 5.00
N LYS A 71 12.42 -4.06 5.70
CA LYS A 71 13.04 -3.96 7.03
C LYS A 71 12.34 -4.77 8.12
N THR A 72 11.01 -4.92 8.00
CA THR A 72 10.18 -5.62 9.00
C THR A 72 9.83 -7.04 8.60
N ASP A 73 10.33 -7.53 7.45
CA ASP A 73 10.00 -8.85 6.91
C ASP A 73 8.48 -9.06 6.73
N ASP A 74 7.78 -8.02 6.23
CA ASP A 74 6.34 -8.06 5.97
C ASP A 74 6.06 -8.85 4.68
N ILE A 75 6.18 -10.19 4.78
CA ILE A 75 5.99 -11.12 3.66
C ILE A 75 4.62 -10.93 3.03
N ALA A 76 3.56 -10.74 3.83
CA ALA A 76 2.20 -10.59 3.32
C ALA A 76 2.07 -9.35 2.39
N TYR A 77 2.73 -8.25 2.73
CA TYR A 77 2.78 -7.08 1.86
C TYR A 77 3.56 -7.35 0.57
N MET A 78 4.69 -8.05 0.68
CA MET A 78 5.53 -8.39 -0.48
C MET A 78 4.79 -9.32 -1.45
N GLU A 79 4.16 -10.38 -0.98
CA GLU A 79 3.34 -11.30 -1.78
C GLU A 79 2.17 -10.60 -2.50
N GLU A 80 1.53 -9.63 -1.84
CA GLU A 80 0.37 -8.93 -2.41
C GLU A 80 0.75 -7.88 -3.46
N ASN A 81 1.91 -7.23 -3.30
CA ASN A 81 2.22 -6.00 -4.03
C ASN A 81 3.50 -6.06 -4.86
N MET A 82 4.33 -7.09 -4.73
CA MET A 82 5.62 -7.24 -5.41
C MET A 82 5.65 -8.50 -6.26
N ASP A 83 6.50 -8.53 -7.30
CA ASP A 83 6.52 -9.63 -8.28
C ASP A 83 7.35 -10.84 -7.80
N ARG A 84 8.50 -10.61 -7.13
CA ARG A 84 9.48 -11.67 -6.80
C ARG A 84 10.14 -11.54 -5.45
N LEU A 85 9.99 -10.42 -4.77
CA LEU A 85 10.81 -10.13 -3.60
C LEU A 85 10.54 -11.10 -2.45
N ASP A 86 9.31 -11.55 -2.27
CA ASP A 86 8.90 -12.56 -1.30
C ASP A 86 9.68 -13.87 -1.47
N VAL A 87 9.76 -14.39 -2.71
CA VAL A 87 10.50 -15.61 -3.03
C VAL A 87 12.00 -15.44 -2.77
N ILE A 88 12.56 -14.28 -3.11
CA ILE A 88 13.97 -13.98 -2.86
C ILE A 88 14.28 -13.98 -1.36
N PHE A 89 13.38 -13.39 -0.55
CA PHE A 89 13.51 -13.40 0.90
C PHE A 89 13.45 -14.80 1.49
N GLU A 90 12.52 -15.64 1.03
CA GLU A 90 12.47 -17.03 1.46
C GLU A 90 13.77 -17.80 1.13
N VAL A 91 14.28 -17.63 -0.09
CA VAL A 91 15.54 -18.28 -0.50
C VAL A 91 16.70 -17.76 0.33
N LEU A 92 16.76 -16.45 0.57
CA LEU A 92 17.81 -15.82 1.37
C LEU A 92 17.80 -16.35 2.81
N LYS A 93 16.66 -16.45 3.45
CA LYS A 93 16.47 -17.01 4.79
C LYS A 93 16.95 -18.47 4.86
N LYS A 94 16.42 -19.32 3.98
CA LYS A 94 16.73 -20.75 3.93
C LYS A 94 18.21 -21.04 3.61
N SER A 95 18.86 -20.18 2.81
CA SER A 95 20.28 -20.34 2.52
C SER A 95 21.20 -19.87 3.64
N TYR A 96 20.69 -19.07 4.58
CA TYR A 96 21.47 -18.61 5.72
C TYR A 96 21.54 -19.64 6.85
N ALA A 97 20.39 -20.16 7.30
CA ALA A 97 20.31 -21.12 8.39
C ALA A 97 19.04 -21.98 8.30
N ASP A 98 19.03 -23.13 8.96
CA ASP A 98 17.82 -23.96 9.14
C ASP A 98 16.95 -23.45 10.30
N ASP A 99 17.53 -22.72 11.25
CA ASP A 99 16.89 -22.18 12.44
C ASP A 99 16.14 -20.89 12.10
N SER A 100 14.83 -20.85 12.40
CA SER A 100 13.97 -19.71 12.09
C SER A 100 14.35 -18.44 12.87
N GLU A 101 14.81 -18.54 14.11
CA GLU A 101 15.23 -17.36 14.90
C GLU A 101 16.47 -16.71 14.27
N LYS A 102 17.42 -17.52 13.83
CA LYS A 102 18.61 -17.05 13.12
C LYS A 102 18.26 -16.44 11.75
N GLN A 103 17.30 -17.03 11.05
CA GLN A 103 16.80 -16.48 9.78
C GLN A 103 16.20 -15.08 9.96
N ASP A 104 15.34 -14.92 10.95
CA ASP A 104 14.67 -13.64 11.24
C ASP A 104 15.66 -12.59 11.76
N GLU A 105 16.63 -13.01 12.56
CA GLU A 105 17.70 -12.13 13.02
C GLU A 105 18.59 -11.66 11.87
N PHE A 106 18.94 -12.57 10.96
CA PHE A 106 19.71 -12.25 9.77
C PHE A 106 18.99 -11.21 8.90
N VAL A 107 17.71 -11.42 8.59
CA VAL A 107 16.93 -10.48 7.76
C VAL A 107 16.88 -9.11 8.41
N ARG A 108 16.53 -9.02 9.69
CA ARG A 108 16.46 -7.73 10.43
C ARG A 108 17.79 -6.98 10.40
N ASN A 109 18.91 -7.67 10.61
CA ASN A 109 20.23 -7.04 10.65
C ASN A 109 20.72 -6.69 9.24
N ASN A 110 20.46 -7.53 8.23
CA ASN A 110 20.85 -7.31 6.84
C ASN A 110 20.18 -6.07 6.25
N PHE A 111 18.91 -5.81 6.60
CA PHE A 111 18.15 -4.67 6.05
C PHE A 111 18.05 -3.48 6.99
N LYS A 112 18.71 -3.49 8.15
CA LYS A 112 18.71 -2.36 9.10
C LYS A 112 19.18 -1.06 8.43
N ASN A 113 20.23 -1.14 7.61
CA ASN A 113 20.85 0.00 6.94
C ASN A 113 20.30 0.27 5.53
N LEU A 114 19.24 -0.43 5.12
CA LEU A 114 18.57 -0.18 3.85
C LEU A 114 18.00 1.25 3.82
N ASP A 115 18.21 1.95 2.70
CA ASP A 115 17.66 3.28 2.43
C ASP A 115 17.25 3.33 0.96
N ILE A 116 16.00 3.68 0.68
CA ILE A 116 15.45 3.74 -0.67
C ILE A 116 14.92 5.14 -0.95
N LYS A 117 15.51 5.84 -1.90
CA LYS A 117 15.13 7.21 -2.27
C LYS A 117 14.63 7.30 -3.69
N VAL A 118 13.56 8.02 -3.90
CA VAL A 118 13.05 8.34 -5.24
C VAL A 118 13.93 9.40 -5.87
N LEU A 119 14.52 9.09 -7.04
CA LEU A 119 15.29 10.05 -7.84
C LEU A 119 14.42 10.70 -8.91
N ASN A 120 13.64 9.90 -9.66
CA ASN A 120 12.82 10.36 -10.76
C ASN A 120 11.54 9.56 -10.88
N LYS A 121 10.49 10.19 -11.45
CA LYS A 121 9.17 9.59 -11.70
C LYS A 121 8.70 9.99 -13.09
N PHE A 122 8.27 9.01 -13.88
CA PHE A 122 7.71 9.24 -15.21
C PHE A 122 6.37 8.52 -15.33
N ASP A 123 5.30 9.25 -15.65
CA ASP A 123 4.02 8.64 -15.99
C ASP A 123 4.15 7.94 -17.36
N ILE A 124 3.77 6.68 -17.40
CA ILE A 124 3.69 5.88 -18.62
C ILE A 124 2.32 5.17 -18.68
N ASP A 125 1.98 4.60 -19.84
CA ASP A 125 0.70 3.94 -19.98
C ASP A 125 0.52 2.80 -18.95
N GLY A 126 -0.58 2.85 -18.20
CA GLY A 126 -0.92 1.87 -17.17
C GLY A 126 -0.19 2.02 -15.82
N GLY A 127 0.76 2.96 -15.67
CA GLY A 127 1.52 3.09 -14.42
C GLY A 127 2.52 4.22 -14.35
N MET A 128 3.63 3.96 -13.66
CA MET A 128 4.76 4.88 -13.52
C MET A 128 6.08 4.11 -13.59
N GLU A 129 7.04 4.61 -14.34
CA GLU A 129 8.44 4.24 -14.20
C GLU A 129 9.07 5.12 -13.14
N VAL A 130 9.68 4.51 -12.14
CA VAL A 130 10.34 5.21 -11.03
C VAL A 130 11.80 4.80 -10.98
N THR A 131 12.69 5.78 -10.94
CA THR A 131 14.11 5.56 -10.68
C THR A 131 14.37 5.76 -9.19
N LEU A 132 14.93 4.74 -8.56
CA LEU A 132 15.23 4.69 -7.14
C LEU A 132 16.74 4.64 -6.93
N LYS A 133 17.23 5.32 -5.91
CA LYS A 133 18.55 5.09 -5.33
C LYS A 133 18.40 4.19 -4.12
N ILE A 134 19.01 3.03 -4.16
CA ILE A 134 18.94 2.01 -3.12
C ILE A 134 20.33 1.87 -2.51
N SER A 135 20.41 1.95 -1.21
CA SER A 135 21.67 1.80 -0.47
C SER A 135 21.49 0.72 0.60
N ASN A 136 22.34 -0.28 0.60
CA ASN A 136 22.36 -1.30 1.65
C ASN A 136 23.76 -1.87 1.84
N VAL A 137 23.95 -2.54 2.96
CA VAL A 137 25.19 -3.28 3.28
C VAL A 137 25.29 -4.52 2.39
N ASN A 138 26.52 -4.82 1.90
CA ASN A 138 26.75 -6.06 1.18
C ASN A 138 26.96 -7.21 2.18
N TYR A 139 25.97 -8.08 2.31
CA TYR A 139 25.99 -9.16 3.29
C TYR A 139 27.12 -10.17 3.04
N VAL A 140 27.51 -10.39 1.77
CA VAL A 140 28.61 -11.31 1.43
C VAL A 140 29.95 -10.72 1.93
N ASN A 141 30.19 -9.42 1.71
CA ASN A 141 31.39 -8.76 2.21
C ASN A 141 31.44 -8.72 3.74
N CYS A 142 30.29 -8.60 4.40
CA CYS A 142 30.23 -8.68 5.87
C CYS A 142 30.58 -10.09 6.36
N PHE A 143 30.09 -11.13 5.67
CA PHE A 143 30.43 -12.51 5.99
C PHE A 143 31.92 -12.77 5.81
N ASP A 144 32.52 -12.28 4.73
CA ASP A 144 33.96 -12.44 4.47
C ASP A 144 34.87 -11.92 5.60
N LYS A 145 34.39 -10.90 6.35
CA LYS A 145 35.14 -10.37 7.51
C LYS A 145 35.14 -11.32 8.72
N VAL A 146 34.15 -12.18 8.83
CA VAL A 146 33.92 -13.01 10.02
C VAL A 146 34.09 -14.53 9.77
N LYS A 147 34.20 -14.94 8.51
CA LYS A 147 34.25 -16.39 8.12
C LYS A 147 35.36 -17.19 8.75
N ASN A 148 36.42 -16.54 9.24
CA ASN A 148 37.56 -17.22 9.89
C ASN A 148 37.42 -17.28 11.43
N LEU A 149 36.33 -16.79 11.99
CA LEU A 149 36.04 -16.90 13.43
C LEU A 149 35.56 -18.33 13.76
N GLU A 150 35.67 -18.73 15.04
CA GLU A 150 35.10 -19.96 15.54
C GLU A 150 33.54 -19.91 15.37
N GLU A 151 32.95 -21.07 15.04
CA GLU A 151 31.49 -21.16 14.75
C GLU A 151 30.60 -20.56 15.83
N GLU A 152 30.95 -20.75 17.10
CA GLU A 152 30.21 -20.24 18.24
C GLU A 152 30.10 -18.70 18.24
N ASN A 153 31.12 -18.00 17.73
CA ASN A 153 31.20 -16.55 17.71
C ASN A 153 30.84 -15.94 16.35
N GLN A 154 30.78 -16.77 15.32
CA GLN A 154 30.62 -16.30 13.94
C GLN A 154 29.25 -15.64 13.69
N HIS A 155 28.17 -16.24 14.19
CA HIS A 155 26.82 -15.70 14.03
C HIS A 155 26.69 -14.29 14.64
N GLU A 156 27.05 -14.13 15.92
CA GLU A 156 26.95 -12.83 16.60
C GLU A 156 27.83 -11.75 15.96
N ALA A 157 29.05 -12.14 15.57
CA ALA A 157 29.96 -11.21 14.88
C ALA A 157 29.40 -10.77 13.52
N TYR A 158 28.79 -11.71 12.79
CA TYR A 158 28.16 -11.41 11.50
C TYR A 158 26.96 -10.47 11.65
N MET A 159 26.04 -10.75 12.59
CA MET A 159 24.91 -9.85 12.87
C MET A 159 25.36 -8.45 13.26
N ARG A 160 26.47 -8.34 13.99
CA ARG A 160 27.09 -7.07 14.38
C ARG A 160 27.64 -6.30 13.19
N GLU A 161 28.33 -6.99 12.26
CA GLU A 161 28.87 -6.37 11.04
C GLU A 161 27.77 -5.89 10.08
N LEU A 162 26.64 -6.65 9.95
CA LEU A 162 25.49 -6.26 9.15
C LEU A 162 24.78 -5.02 9.68
N SER A 163 24.62 -4.95 11.00
CA SER A 163 23.79 -3.92 11.66
C SER A 163 24.58 -2.73 12.21
N LYS A 164 25.88 -2.69 11.98
CA LYS A 164 26.78 -1.68 12.51
C LYS A 164 26.40 -0.28 12.00
N ASP A 165 26.35 0.68 12.93
CA ASP A 165 26.17 2.09 12.57
C ASP A 165 27.42 2.58 11.79
N GLY A 166 27.20 3.16 10.59
CA GLY A 166 28.28 3.54 9.68
C GLY A 166 28.91 2.38 8.92
N ALA A 167 28.22 1.23 8.81
CA ALA A 167 28.63 0.15 7.91
C ALA A 167 28.80 0.65 6.48
N GLU A 168 29.74 0.07 5.75
CA GLU A 168 29.95 0.38 4.34
C GLU A 168 28.73 -0.07 3.52
N VAL A 169 27.97 0.89 2.99
CA VAL A 169 26.82 0.62 2.14
C VAL A 169 27.20 0.81 0.67
N LYS A 170 26.68 -0.05 -0.18
CA LYS A 170 26.74 0.12 -1.63
C LYS A 170 25.45 0.76 -2.11
N SER A 171 25.55 1.77 -2.95
CA SER A 171 24.41 2.43 -3.59
C SER A 171 24.26 1.96 -5.03
N THR A 172 23.03 1.67 -5.44
CA THR A 172 22.68 1.26 -6.80
C THR A 172 21.47 2.09 -7.25
N ASP A 173 21.51 2.63 -8.46
CA ASP A 173 20.36 3.25 -9.10
C ASP A 173 19.58 2.15 -9.84
N ALA A 174 18.28 2.06 -9.56
CA ALA A 174 17.44 1.02 -10.13
C ALA A 174 16.11 1.59 -10.65
N LYS A 175 15.60 1.02 -11.71
CA LYS A 175 14.27 1.33 -12.22
C LYS A 175 13.28 0.26 -11.78
N VAL A 176 12.10 0.71 -11.34
CA VAL A 176 10.95 -0.13 -11.06
C VAL A 176 9.73 0.36 -11.83
N PHE A 177 8.85 -0.54 -12.19
CA PHE A 177 7.55 -0.19 -12.77
C PHE A 177 6.45 -0.36 -11.73
N LEU A 178 5.74 0.73 -11.46
CA LEU A 178 4.59 0.78 -10.57
C LEU A 178 3.31 0.75 -11.40
N LYS A 179 2.66 -0.40 -11.54
CA LYS A 179 1.38 -0.55 -12.22
C LYS A 179 0.24 -0.09 -11.33
N LYS A 180 -0.60 0.83 -11.83
CA LYS A 180 -1.75 1.35 -11.09
C LYS A 180 -2.81 0.28 -10.85
N LYS A 181 -3.14 0.01 -9.58
CA LYS A 181 -4.29 -0.78 -9.12
C LYS A 181 -5.47 0.14 -8.79
N LEU A 182 -6.59 -0.40 -8.35
CA LEU A 182 -7.72 0.42 -7.86
C LEU A 182 -7.28 1.27 -6.66
N PHE A 183 -6.50 0.69 -5.75
CA PHE A 183 -5.83 1.35 -4.64
C PHE A 183 -4.36 0.91 -4.63
N GLY A 184 -3.44 1.90 -4.67
CA GLY A 184 -2.01 1.67 -4.66
C GLY A 184 -1.44 1.15 -5.99
N TYR A 185 -0.30 0.48 -5.88
CA TYR A 185 0.47 -0.01 -7.00
C TYR A 185 0.82 -1.48 -6.81
N GLU A 186 0.95 -2.20 -7.93
CA GLU A 186 1.66 -3.46 -8.06
C GLU A 186 3.07 -3.12 -8.57
N ILE A 187 4.10 -3.72 -7.98
CA ILE A 187 5.49 -3.31 -8.12
C ILE A 187 6.23 -4.40 -8.90
N TYR A 188 6.79 -4.02 -10.04
CA TYR A 188 7.62 -4.89 -10.86
C TYR A 188 9.08 -4.52 -10.70
N GLU A 189 9.82 -5.38 -10.01
CA GLU A 189 11.21 -5.16 -9.66
C GLU A 189 12.12 -5.45 -10.86
N SER A 190 13.10 -4.59 -11.06
CA SER A 190 14.23 -4.88 -11.95
C SER A 190 15.31 -5.71 -11.22
N ARG A 191 16.21 -6.33 -11.99
CA ARG A 191 17.41 -6.98 -11.43
C ARG A 191 18.24 -6.01 -10.59
N ASP A 192 18.36 -4.77 -11.05
CA ASP A 192 19.15 -3.74 -10.34
C ASP A 192 18.49 -3.35 -9.02
N PHE A 193 17.15 -3.37 -8.94
CA PHE A 193 16.42 -3.15 -7.69
C PHE A 193 16.76 -4.25 -6.68
N ILE A 194 16.67 -5.52 -7.09
CA ILE A 194 17.02 -6.65 -6.23
C ILE A 194 18.49 -6.58 -5.81
N ASN A 195 19.38 -6.29 -6.77
CA ASN A 195 20.82 -6.15 -6.48
C ASN A 195 21.11 -5.03 -5.48
N GLY A 196 20.40 -3.89 -5.63
CA GLY A 196 20.51 -2.77 -4.69
C GLY A 196 20.08 -3.14 -3.27
N ILE A 197 18.94 -3.84 -3.13
CA ILE A 197 18.45 -4.34 -1.84
C ILE A 197 19.47 -5.30 -1.20
N LEU A 198 20.07 -6.19 -1.99
CA LEU A 198 21.11 -7.13 -1.54
C LEU A 198 22.51 -6.48 -1.40
N GLY A 199 22.59 -5.14 -1.40
CA GLY A 199 23.86 -4.41 -1.25
C GLY A 199 24.89 -4.73 -2.33
N GLY A 200 24.43 -5.04 -3.56
CA GLY A 200 25.28 -5.36 -4.69
C GLY A 200 25.85 -6.80 -4.68
N ALA A 201 25.26 -7.70 -3.91
CA ALA A 201 25.75 -9.08 -3.83
C ALA A 201 25.67 -9.83 -5.17
N LEU A 202 24.69 -9.50 -6.04
CA LEU A 202 24.56 -10.16 -7.36
C LEU A 202 25.71 -9.79 -8.32
N ASP A 203 26.46 -8.73 -8.07
CA ASP A 203 27.64 -8.36 -8.88
C ASP A 203 28.83 -9.30 -8.63
N LEU A 204 28.82 -10.04 -7.51
CA LEU A 204 29.86 -11.00 -7.14
C LEU A 204 29.65 -12.35 -7.83
N VAL A 205 28.43 -12.62 -8.34
CA VAL A 205 28.09 -13.85 -9.05
C VAL A 205 28.21 -13.57 -10.55
N LYS A 206 29.29 -14.03 -11.15
CA LYS A 206 29.54 -13.97 -12.59
C LYS A 206 29.10 -15.25 -13.28
#